data_31815b0d1f30959db3a3cc8c81b5ea4b
#
_entry.id   31815b0d1f30959db3a3cc8c81b5ea4b
#
_cell.length_a   1.000
_cell.length_b   1.000
_cell.length_c   1.000
_cell.angle_alpha   90.00
_cell.angle_beta   90.00
_cell.angle_gamma   90.00
#
_symmetry.space_group_name_H-M   'P 1'
#
loop_
_entity.id
_entity.type
_entity.pdbx_description
1 polymer ?
#
loop_
_entity_poly.entity_id
_entity_poly.type
_entity_poly.pdbx_seq_one_letter_code
_entity_poly.pdbx_strand_id
1 'polypeptide(L)'
;MILNKSRNERTRKPQAFWLFFPAASLLAAITVPLSVWAVWSGTGFPAGLLGAGHGHELIFGFALALIAGYTLGPQPATVLYQLVGLWLAARVSWIFIPDTLLGQLLGPAFALLLAWHVVPRFNAAKKWRNRMVGPLILLICLLAVVFWLSAAPGIPKSSWIPDPFKLMHSAITGLLLLMTFMGGRIIAPAVAGTLEKKGIALEARVQPRIEGILIVVLGCAVFLMALPIANAVTGSLLVIGSGLITLRTLRWKLWLCPERPDLLVLGVGYLWLAVGAAAIGLALLRDTALAPALHLITIGALGVLSTSVMLRLAWQRSYRKPPAASEVFPIAAILSSSAVSRFYAGESPFAEPSLLWLSTSLWALAYLWVTARLCILGRHVRNRGK
;
A
#
# COMPACT_ATOMS: atom_id res chain seq x y z
N MET A 1 -13.03 13.27 47.58
CA MET A 1 -12.61 13.70 46.23
C MET A 1 -11.50 12.83 45.61
N ILE A 2 -11.18 11.66 46.18
CA ILE A 2 -10.09 10.74 45.71
C ILE A 2 -10.63 9.51 44.97
N LEU A 3 -11.93 9.21 45.06
CA LEU A 3 -12.52 8.00 44.45
C LEU A 3 -12.95 8.14 42.96
N ASN A 4 -12.81 9.31 42.34
CA ASN A 4 -13.26 9.54 40.95
C ASN A 4 -12.13 9.53 39.92
N LYS A 5 -10.86 9.35 40.34
CA LYS A 5 -9.70 9.27 39.48
C LYS A 5 -9.46 7.86 38.92
N SER A 6 -9.86 6.84 39.68
CA SER A 6 -9.65 5.42 39.31
C SER A 6 -10.64 4.87 38.26
N ARG A 7 -11.76 5.57 38.03
CA ARG A 7 -12.78 5.13 37.03
C ARG A 7 -12.53 5.66 35.60
N ASN A 8 -11.62 6.62 35.40
CA ASN A 8 -11.29 7.22 34.09
C ASN A 8 -10.04 6.62 33.44
N GLU A 9 -9.34 5.72 34.11
CA GLU A 9 -8.30 4.85 33.50
C GLU A 9 -8.91 3.62 32.79
N ARG A 10 -10.16 3.69 32.34
CA ARG A 10 -10.71 2.72 31.39
C ARG A 10 -9.83 2.75 30.16
N THR A 11 -8.81 1.91 30.21
CA THR A 11 -7.94 1.39 29.14
C THR A 11 -8.20 2.07 27.79
N ARG A 12 -7.46 3.15 27.52
CA ARG A 12 -7.46 3.80 26.20
C ARG A 12 -7.07 2.71 25.20
N LYS A 13 -8.03 2.24 24.42
CA LYS A 13 -7.79 1.19 23.41
C LYS A 13 -6.60 1.59 22.54
N PRO A 14 -5.56 0.75 22.43
CA PRO A 14 -4.39 1.06 21.64
C PRO A 14 -4.77 1.24 20.17
N GLN A 15 -4.05 2.13 19.49
CA GLN A 15 -4.26 2.41 18.08
C GLN A 15 -3.45 1.41 17.25
N ALA A 16 -4.08 0.75 16.28
CA ALA A 16 -3.46 -0.27 15.45
C ALA A 16 -2.21 0.22 14.70
N PHE A 17 -2.22 1.46 14.23
CA PHE A 17 -1.12 1.99 13.43
C PHE A 17 0.20 2.11 14.19
N TRP A 18 0.20 2.26 15.52
CA TRP A 18 1.44 2.27 16.31
C TRP A 18 2.19 0.93 16.34
N LEU A 19 1.49 -0.17 16.01
CA LEU A 19 2.09 -1.50 15.90
C LEU A 19 2.36 -1.85 14.44
N PHE A 20 1.35 -1.73 13.57
CA PHE A 20 1.45 -2.17 12.19
C PHE A 20 2.35 -1.29 11.32
N PHE A 21 2.36 0.04 11.48
CA PHE A 21 3.18 0.90 10.61
C PHE A 21 4.69 0.69 10.81
N PRO A 22 5.24 0.70 12.03
CA PRO A 22 6.66 0.41 12.22
C PRO A 22 7.02 -1.01 11.76
N ALA A 23 6.17 -2.01 12.05
CA ALA A 23 6.41 -3.40 11.66
C ALA A 23 6.38 -3.56 10.13
N ALA A 24 5.42 -2.97 9.43
CA ALA A 24 5.33 -2.97 7.98
C ALA A 24 6.53 -2.24 7.34
N SER A 25 6.91 -1.07 7.87
CA SER A 25 8.07 -0.32 7.37
C SER A 25 9.36 -1.11 7.52
N LEU A 26 9.55 -1.79 8.65
CA LEU A 26 10.72 -2.63 8.88
C LEU A 26 10.73 -3.84 7.94
N LEU A 27 9.58 -4.50 7.75
CA LEU A 27 9.45 -5.59 6.78
C LEU A 27 9.85 -5.11 5.38
N ALA A 28 9.31 -3.99 4.91
CA ALA A 28 9.65 -3.44 3.59
C ALA A 28 11.13 -3.12 3.45
N ALA A 29 11.75 -2.54 4.49
CA ALA A 29 13.17 -2.20 4.49
C ALA A 29 14.08 -3.43 4.36
N ILE A 30 13.70 -4.57 4.94
CA ILE A 30 14.51 -5.79 4.97
C ILE A 30 14.21 -6.69 3.77
N THR A 31 12.95 -6.86 3.42
CA THR A 31 12.51 -7.84 2.40
C THR A 31 13.08 -7.53 1.02
N VAL A 32 13.14 -6.26 0.61
CA VAL A 32 13.62 -5.90 -0.73
C VAL A 32 15.11 -6.18 -0.91
N PRO A 33 16.03 -5.69 -0.05
CA PRO A 33 17.44 -6.04 -0.14
C PRO A 33 17.69 -7.56 -0.07
N LEU A 34 16.97 -8.23 0.82
CA LEU A 34 17.11 -9.67 1.02
C LEU A 34 16.66 -10.47 -0.20
N SER A 35 15.59 -10.02 -0.89
CA SER A 35 15.12 -10.67 -2.13
C SER A 35 16.11 -10.48 -3.30
N VAL A 36 16.67 -9.27 -3.44
CA VAL A 36 17.69 -9.01 -4.48
C VAL A 36 18.94 -9.83 -4.19
N TRP A 37 19.39 -9.88 -2.94
CA TRP A 37 20.52 -10.72 -2.54
C TRP A 37 20.26 -12.20 -2.78
N ALA A 38 19.08 -12.72 -2.45
CA ALA A 38 18.70 -14.11 -2.64
C ALA A 38 18.79 -14.53 -4.12
N VAL A 39 18.35 -13.69 -5.03
CA VAL A 39 18.46 -13.92 -6.48
C VAL A 39 19.92 -13.83 -6.93
N TRP A 40 20.64 -12.81 -6.46
CA TRP A 40 22.02 -12.54 -6.92
C TRP A 40 23.04 -13.54 -6.41
N SER A 41 22.91 -14.02 -5.18
CA SER A 41 23.81 -14.99 -4.56
C SER A 41 23.68 -16.40 -5.13
N GLY A 42 22.60 -16.71 -5.82
CA GLY A 42 22.31 -18.04 -6.33
C GLY A 42 22.09 -19.11 -5.26
N THR A 43 22.04 -18.73 -3.97
CA THR A 43 21.89 -19.67 -2.85
C THR A 43 20.49 -20.27 -2.73
N GLY A 44 19.50 -19.66 -3.38
CA GLY A 44 18.11 -20.06 -3.22
C GLY A 44 17.49 -19.74 -1.86
N PHE A 45 18.18 -18.96 -1.02
CA PHE A 45 17.72 -18.61 0.34
C PHE A 45 17.68 -17.09 0.54
N PRO A 46 16.62 -16.56 1.18
CA PRO A 46 15.42 -17.26 1.68
C PRO A 46 14.46 -17.66 0.55
N ALA A 47 14.01 -18.91 0.57
CA ALA A 47 13.20 -19.52 -0.50
C ALA A 47 11.89 -18.76 -0.75
N GLY A 48 11.24 -18.25 0.31
CA GLY A 48 9.97 -17.51 0.23
C GLY A 48 10.07 -16.15 -0.41
N LEU A 49 11.27 -15.65 -0.77
CA LEU A 49 11.46 -14.36 -1.46
C LEU A 49 11.80 -14.52 -2.94
N LEU A 50 11.92 -15.74 -3.44
CA LEU A 50 12.22 -16.03 -4.85
C LEU A 50 10.96 -15.99 -5.70
N GLY A 51 11.12 -15.72 -6.99
CA GLY A 51 10.01 -15.70 -7.95
C GLY A 51 8.88 -14.75 -7.52
N ALA A 52 7.66 -15.27 -7.44
CA ALA A 52 6.48 -14.53 -6.99
C ALA A 52 6.48 -14.19 -5.49
N GLY A 53 7.36 -14.82 -4.70
CA GLY A 53 7.41 -14.65 -3.24
C GLY A 53 7.80 -13.25 -2.79
N HIS A 54 8.68 -12.57 -3.54
CA HIS A 54 8.99 -11.16 -3.31
C HIS A 54 7.72 -10.28 -3.35
N GLY A 55 6.94 -10.41 -4.41
CA GLY A 55 5.69 -9.68 -4.55
C GLY A 55 4.66 -10.10 -3.49
N HIS A 56 4.58 -11.40 -3.14
CA HIS A 56 3.70 -11.89 -2.09
C HIS A 56 3.95 -11.16 -0.76
N GLU A 57 5.20 -11.07 -0.32
CA GLU A 57 5.56 -10.41 0.93
C GLU A 57 5.28 -8.90 0.90
N LEU A 58 5.48 -8.23 -0.22
CA LEU A 58 5.23 -6.80 -0.31
C LEU A 58 3.74 -6.46 -0.50
N ILE A 59 2.96 -7.30 -1.18
CA ILE A 59 1.53 -7.04 -1.42
C ILE A 59 0.69 -7.59 -0.26
N PHE A 60 0.87 -8.85 0.10
CA PHE A 60 0.06 -9.51 1.13
C PHE A 60 0.68 -9.46 2.53
N GLY A 61 1.95 -9.11 2.63
CA GLY A 61 2.61 -8.82 3.89
C GLY A 61 2.58 -7.34 4.25
N PHE A 62 3.33 -6.53 3.51
CA PHE A 62 3.50 -5.11 3.78
C PHE A 62 2.20 -4.31 3.54
N ALA A 63 1.58 -4.39 2.34
CA ALA A 63 0.43 -3.55 2.05
C ALA A 63 -0.81 -3.92 2.89
N LEU A 64 -1.05 -5.20 3.21
CA LEU A 64 -2.13 -5.58 4.14
C LEU A 64 -1.86 -5.08 5.57
N ALA A 65 -0.60 -5.04 6.03
CA ALA A 65 -0.27 -4.44 7.32
C ALA A 65 -0.52 -2.92 7.34
N LEU A 66 -0.26 -2.22 6.22
CA LEU A 66 -0.63 -0.80 6.08
C LEU A 66 -2.15 -0.61 6.16
N ILE A 67 -2.91 -1.45 5.45
CA ILE A 67 -4.37 -1.45 5.50
C ILE A 67 -4.85 -1.70 6.93
N ALA A 68 -4.28 -2.69 7.63
CA ALA A 68 -4.60 -2.98 9.02
C ALA A 68 -4.34 -1.77 9.94
N GLY A 69 -3.14 -1.18 9.84
CA GLY A 69 -2.75 -0.01 10.64
C GLY A 69 -3.68 1.19 10.42
N TYR A 70 -4.08 1.43 9.18
CA TYR A 70 -4.93 2.57 8.83
C TYR A 70 -6.42 2.35 9.17
N THR A 71 -6.94 1.14 8.99
CA THR A 71 -8.40 0.88 8.98
C THR A 71 -8.94 0.29 10.28
N LEU A 72 -8.13 -0.46 11.04
CA LEU A 72 -8.56 -1.05 12.32
C LEU A 72 -8.87 0.00 13.39
N GLY A 73 -8.16 1.14 13.40
CA GLY A 73 -8.33 2.17 14.43
C GLY A 73 -8.05 1.65 15.85
N PRO A 74 -8.78 2.18 16.88
CA PRO A 74 -8.67 1.69 18.26
C PRO A 74 -9.32 0.32 18.41
N GLN A 75 -8.57 -0.67 18.91
CA GLN A 75 -9.03 -2.04 19.17
C GLN A 75 -8.69 -2.48 20.61
N PRO A 76 -9.35 -3.50 21.16
CA PRO A 76 -8.88 -4.19 22.35
C PRO A 76 -7.44 -4.69 22.13
N ALA A 77 -6.61 -4.61 23.17
CA ALA A 77 -5.21 -5.02 23.09
C ALA A 77 -5.05 -6.49 22.64
N THR A 78 -5.92 -7.38 23.13
CA THR A 78 -5.94 -8.80 22.76
C THR A 78 -6.11 -8.99 21.25
N VAL A 79 -7.09 -8.32 20.64
CA VAL A 79 -7.32 -8.38 19.18
C VAL A 79 -6.13 -7.87 18.40
N LEU A 80 -5.51 -6.76 18.84
CA LEU A 80 -4.34 -6.21 18.15
C LEU A 80 -3.14 -7.14 18.24
N TYR A 81 -2.84 -7.68 19.42
CA TYR A 81 -1.71 -8.59 19.59
C TYR A 81 -1.93 -9.91 18.84
N GLN A 82 -3.15 -10.43 18.78
CA GLN A 82 -3.49 -11.60 17.97
C GLN A 82 -3.25 -11.33 16.47
N LEU A 83 -3.74 -10.19 15.96
CA LEU A 83 -3.54 -9.82 14.55
C LEU A 83 -2.07 -9.58 14.22
N VAL A 84 -1.33 -8.88 15.07
CA VAL A 84 0.11 -8.63 14.85
C VAL A 84 0.91 -9.92 14.97
N GLY A 85 0.60 -10.77 15.96
CA GLY A 85 1.26 -12.06 16.13
C GLY A 85 1.01 -13.00 14.95
N LEU A 86 -0.22 -13.11 14.46
CA LEU A 86 -0.56 -13.88 13.29
C LEU A 86 0.14 -13.34 12.03
N TRP A 87 0.14 -12.00 11.84
CA TRP A 87 0.84 -11.36 10.74
C TRP A 87 2.34 -11.67 10.78
N LEU A 88 2.98 -11.51 11.94
CA LEU A 88 4.41 -11.76 12.10
C LEU A 88 4.75 -13.25 11.85
N ALA A 89 3.97 -14.16 12.41
CA ALA A 89 4.13 -15.60 12.18
C ALA A 89 3.99 -15.94 10.68
N ALA A 90 3.02 -15.33 9.99
CA ALA A 90 2.85 -15.50 8.55
C ALA A 90 4.06 -15.00 7.75
N ARG A 91 4.68 -13.88 8.14
CA ARG A 91 5.89 -13.36 7.45
C ARG A 91 7.08 -14.27 7.66
N VAL A 92 7.35 -14.63 8.91
CA VAL A 92 8.49 -15.50 9.23
C VAL A 92 8.36 -16.87 8.56
N SER A 93 7.18 -17.49 8.65
CA SER A 93 6.98 -18.82 8.05
C SER A 93 7.06 -18.77 6.52
N TRP A 94 6.47 -17.78 5.85
CA TRP A 94 6.56 -17.66 4.40
C TRP A 94 8.01 -17.41 3.92
N ILE A 95 8.73 -16.51 4.55
CA ILE A 95 10.10 -16.15 4.13
C ILE A 95 11.04 -17.35 4.24
N PHE A 96 10.96 -18.13 5.33
CA PHE A 96 11.95 -19.15 5.64
C PHE A 96 11.52 -20.60 5.33
N ILE A 97 10.22 -20.87 5.42
CA ILE A 97 9.64 -22.22 5.25
C ILE A 97 8.36 -22.20 4.38
N PRO A 98 8.41 -21.62 3.15
CA PRO A 98 7.21 -21.37 2.33
C PRO A 98 6.45 -22.64 1.97
N ASP A 99 7.13 -23.80 1.85
CA ASP A 99 6.53 -25.07 1.45
C ASP A 99 5.83 -25.82 2.58
N THR A 100 5.88 -25.29 3.80
CA THR A 100 5.18 -25.89 4.96
C THR A 100 3.74 -25.42 5.05
N LEU A 101 2.87 -26.18 5.72
CA LEU A 101 1.49 -25.78 6.01
C LEU A 101 1.42 -24.42 6.73
N LEU A 102 2.35 -24.14 7.63
CA LEU A 102 2.41 -22.85 8.32
C LEU A 102 2.72 -21.72 7.35
N GLY A 103 3.72 -21.89 6.48
CA GLY A 103 4.05 -20.92 5.44
C GLY A 103 2.85 -20.62 4.53
N GLN A 104 2.10 -21.66 4.19
CA GLN A 104 0.98 -21.57 3.25
C GLN A 104 -0.29 -20.98 3.87
N LEU A 105 -0.67 -21.33 5.11
CA LEU A 105 -1.98 -21.02 5.67
C LEU A 105 -2.03 -19.71 6.48
N LEU A 106 -0.93 -19.32 7.12
CA LEU A 106 -0.96 -18.15 8.02
C LEU A 106 -1.20 -16.83 7.29
N GLY A 107 -0.71 -16.68 6.06
CA GLY A 107 -0.95 -15.50 5.22
C GLY A 107 -2.43 -15.30 4.88
N PRO A 108 -3.10 -16.28 4.24
CA PRO A 108 -4.55 -16.26 4.02
C PRO A 108 -5.37 -16.09 5.31
N ALA A 109 -4.99 -16.76 6.40
CA ALA A 109 -5.66 -16.61 7.69
C ALA A 109 -5.61 -15.17 8.21
N PHE A 110 -4.45 -14.51 8.11
CA PHE A 110 -4.34 -13.09 8.45
C PHE A 110 -5.23 -12.23 7.56
N ALA A 111 -5.23 -12.44 6.25
CA ALA A 111 -6.04 -11.68 5.30
C ALA A 111 -7.55 -11.81 5.60
N LEU A 112 -8.03 -13.02 5.86
CA LEU A 112 -9.43 -13.28 6.21
C LEU A 112 -9.81 -12.67 7.56
N LEU A 113 -8.95 -12.80 8.57
CA LEU A 113 -9.19 -12.23 9.89
C LEU A 113 -9.18 -10.69 9.84
N LEU A 114 -8.30 -10.10 9.04
CA LEU A 114 -8.30 -8.65 8.79
C LEU A 114 -9.61 -8.21 8.13
N ALA A 115 -10.05 -8.91 7.08
CA ALA A 115 -11.31 -8.61 6.41
C ALA A 115 -12.49 -8.71 7.38
N TRP A 116 -12.53 -9.74 8.23
CA TRP A 116 -13.56 -9.92 9.26
C TRP A 116 -13.69 -8.72 10.21
N HIS A 117 -12.56 -8.13 10.63
CA HIS A 117 -12.57 -6.99 11.55
C HIS A 117 -12.82 -5.64 10.85
N VAL A 118 -12.45 -5.52 9.57
CA VAL A 118 -12.47 -4.22 8.87
C VAL A 118 -13.75 -4.04 8.04
N VAL A 119 -14.16 -5.04 7.26
CA VAL A 119 -15.27 -4.91 6.29
C VAL A 119 -16.59 -4.50 6.93
N PRO A 120 -17.05 -5.09 8.05
CA PRO A 120 -18.32 -4.72 8.67
C PRO A 120 -18.36 -3.25 9.10
N ARG A 121 -17.23 -2.68 9.51
CA ARG A 121 -17.13 -1.28 9.94
C ARG A 121 -17.40 -0.30 8.81
N PHE A 122 -16.97 -0.63 7.59
CA PHE A 122 -17.23 0.17 6.41
C PHE A 122 -18.67 -0.06 5.88
N ASN A 123 -19.17 -1.27 5.95
CA ASN A 123 -20.54 -1.59 5.55
C ASN A 123 -21.59 -0.83 6.39
N ALA A 124 -21.28 -0.57 7.66
CA ALA A 124 -22.11 0.23 8.55
C ALA A 124 -22.09 1.75 8.25
N ALA A 125 -21.24 2.22 7.33
CA ALA A 125 -21.14 3.64 7.02
C ALA A 125 -22.38 4.14 6.25
N LYS A 126 -22.90 5.34 6.61
CA LYS A 126 -24.08 5.94 5.96
C LYS A 126 -23.83 6.34 4.51
N LYS A 127 -22.63 6.87 4.18
CA LYS A 127 -22.30 7.35 2.84
C LYS A 127 -21.78 6.20 1.97
N TRP A 128 -22.33 6.00 0.77
CA TRP A 128 -21.93 4.94 -0.16
C TRP A 128 -20.41 4.93 -0.45
N ARG A 129 -19.80 6.10 -0.59
CA ARG A 129 -18.34 6.25 -0.78
C ARG A 129 -17.54 5.64 0.38
N ASN A 130 -18.06 5.68 1.60
CA ASN A 130 -17.41 5.04 2.74
C ASN A 130 -17.61 3.52 2.71
N ARG A 131 -18.81 3.09 2.32
CA ARG A 131 -19.13 1.65 2.19
C ARG A 131 -18.25 0.95 1.17
N MET A 132 -17.91 1.60 0.05
CA MET A 132 -17.07 1.02 -1.01
C MET A 132 -15.66 0.63 -0.56
N VAL A 133 -15.15 1.17 0.55
CA VAL A 133 -13.84 0.78 1.09
C VAL A 133 -13.84 -0.68 1.54
N GLY A 134 -14.93 -1.16 2.13
CA GLY A 134 -15.08 -2.56 2.56
C GLY A 134 -14.86 -3.56 1.43
N PRO A 135 -15.65 -3.50 0.34
CA PRO A 135 -15.45 -4.35 -0.84
C PRO A 135 -14.05 -4.27 -1.45
N LEU A 136 -13.44 -3.08 -1.51
CA LEU A 136 -12.08 -2.93 -2.05
C LEU A 136 -11.03 -3.62 -1.18
N ILE A 137 -11.14 -3.53 0.14
CA ILE A 137 -10.25 -4.25 1.06
C ILE A 137 -10.51 -5.76 0.97
N LEU A 138 -11.78 -6.17 0.93
CA LEU A 138 -12.14 -7.58 0.77
C LEU A 138 -11.54 -8.17 -0.50
N LEU A 139 -11.58 -7.44 -1.62
CA LEU A 139 -10.97 -7.85 -2.88
C LEU A 139 -9.48 -8.19 -2.71
N ILE A 140 -8.68 -7.32 -2.06
CA ILE A 140 -7.25 -7.58 -1.83
C ILE A 140 -7.05 -8.79 -0.91
N CYS A 141 -7.87 -8.92 0.14
CA CYS A 141 -7.80 -10.08 1.03
C CYS A 141 -8.16 -11.39 0.32
N LEU A 142 -9.16 -11.39 -0.56
CA LEU A 142 -9.53 -12.55 -1.36
C LEU A 142 -8.45 -12.90 -2.40
N LEU A 143 -7.80 -11.91 -3.02
CA LEU A 143 -6.67 -12.16 -3.93
C LEU A 143 -5.50 -12.83 -3.19
N ALA A 144 -5.27 -12.54 -1.91
CA ALA A 144 -4.28 -13.26 -1.10
C ALA A 144 -4.66 -14.75 -0.92
N VAL A 145 -5.95 -15.05 -0.72
CA VAL A 145 -6.44 -16.43 -0.62
C VAL A 145 -6.34 -17.17 -1.96
N VAL A 146 -6.74 -16.53 -3.07
CA VAL A 146 -6.66 -17.13 -4.41
C VAL A 146 -5.21 -17.33 -4.84
N PHE A 147 -4.31 -16.40 -4.49
CA PHE A 147 -2.87 -16.57 -4.70
C PHE A 147 -2.35 -17.82 -4.00
N TRP A 148 -2.73 -18.04 -2.75
CA TRP A 148 -2.38 -19.25 -2.04
C TRP A 148 -2.91 -20.51 -2.75
N LEU A 149 -4.17 -20.53 -3.18
CA LEU A 149 -4.74 -21.66 -3.92
C LEU A 149 -3.99 -21.97 -5.22
N SER A 150 -3.44 -20.95 -5.89
CA SER A 150 -2.66 -21.13 -7.13
C SER A 150 -1.21 -21.55 -6.88
N ALA A 151 -0.63 -21.16 -5.75
CA ALA A 151 0.78 -21.39 -5.43
C ALA A 151 1.03 -22.64 -4.56
N ALA A 152 0.01 -23.14 -3.84
CA ALA A 152 0.17 -24.22 -2.87
C ALA A 152 0.57 -25.53 -3.52
N PRO A 153 1.62 -26.21 -3.01
CA PRO A 153 1.99 -27.54 -3.46
C PRO A 153 0.89 -28.55 -3.12
N GLY A 154 0.62 -29.49 -4.04
CA GLY A 154 -0.40 -30.53 -3.85
C GLY A 154 -1.84 -30.13 -4.20
N ILE A 155 -2.12 -28.87 -4.50
CA ILE A 155 -3.40 -28.48 -5.11
C ILE A 155 -3.30 -28.69 -6.62
N PRO A 156 -4.19 -29.51 -7.22
CA PRO A 156 -4.20 -29.69 -8.67
C PRO A 156 -4.34 -28.35 -9.37
N LYS A 157 -3.39 -28.03 -10.25
CA LYS A 157 -3.47 -26.79 -11.05
C LYS A 157 -4.65 -26.91 -12.01
N SER A 158 -5.75 -26.28 -11.62
CA SER A 158 -6.94 -26.18 -12.46
C SER A 158 -6.74 -25.08 -13.50
N SER A 159 -7.22 -25.32 -14.73
CA SER A 159 -7.26 -24.28 -15.78
C SER A 159 -8.07 -23.04 -15.40
N TRP A 160 -8.89 -23.14 -14.36
CA TRP A 160 -9.71 -22.03 -13.84
C TRP A 160 -9.00 -21.13 -12.84
N ILE A 161 -7.89 -21.57 -12.24
CA ILE A 161 -7.10 -20.78 -11.28
C ILE A 161 -5.98 -20.09 -12.06
N PRO A 162 -5.95 -18.75 -12.11
CA PRO A 162 -4.90 -18.02 -12.81
C PRO A 162 -3.52 -18.30 -12.22
N ASP A 163 -2.49 -18.15 -13.04
CA ASP A 163 -1.08 -18.24 -12.62
C ASP A 163 -0.77 -17.24 -11.48
N PRO A 164 0.10 -17.61 -10.51
CA PRO A 164 0.47 -16.75 -9.38
C PRO A 164 0.96 -15.34 -9.79
N PHE A 165 1.72 -15.22 -10.88
CA PHE A 165 2.17 -13.91 -11.37
C PHE A 165 1.01 -13.05 -11.86
N LYS A 166 0.04 -13.62 -12.58
CA LYS A 166 -1.17 -12.91 -13.01
C LYS A 166 -2.02 -12.46 -11.85
N LEU A 167 -2.15 -13.28 -10.82
CA LEU A 167 -2.83 -12.89 -9.57
C LEU A 167 -2.09 -11.77 -8.84
N MET A 168 -0.77 -11.76 -8.88
CA MET A 168 0.05 -10.68 -8.35
C MET A 168 -0.18 -9.38 -9.12
N HIS A 169 -0.23 -9.44 -10.45
CA HIS A 169 -0.55 -8.28 -11.30
C HIS A 169 -1.95 -7.75 -11.00
N SER A 170 -2.94 -8.64 -10.83
CA SER A 170 -4.30 -8.27 -10.40
C SER A 170 -4.28 -7.61 -9.02
N ALA A 171 -3.50 -8.12 -8.08
CA ALA A 171 -3.41 -7.55 -6.74
C ALA A 171 -2.75 -6.16 -6.74
N ILE A 172 -1.72 -5.94 -7.55
CA ILE A 172 -1.11 -4.60 -7.75
C ILE A 172 -2.12 -3.64 -8.37
N THR A 173 -2.89 -4.09 -9.37
CA THR A 173 -3.97 -3.28 -9.97
C THR A 173 -5.10 -3.02 -8.98
N GLY A 174 -5.40 -3.97 -8.11
CA GLY A 174 -6.33 -3.78 -6.99
C GLY A 174 -5.85 -2.76 -5.97
N LEU A 175 -4.54 -2.76 -5.64
CA LEU A 175 -3.93 -1.72 -4.81
C LEU A 175 -3.95 -0.35 -5.51
N LEU A 176 -3.71 -0.29 -6.83
CA LEU A 176 -3.88 0.94 -7.62
C LEU A 176 -5.30 1.49 -7.45
N LEU A 177 -6.32 0.65 -7.61
CA LEU A 177 -7.73 1.03 -7.40
C LEU A 177 -7.99 1.52 -5.97
N LEU A 178 -7.54 0.76 -4.96
CA LEU A 178 -7.72 1.12 -3.54
C LEU A 178 -7.02 2.45 -3.21
N MET A 179 -5.78 2.64 -3.64
CA MET A 179 -5.03 3.88 -3.41
C MET A 179 -5.65 5.07 -4.15
N THR A 180 -6.10 4.89 -5.38
CA THR A 180 -6.82 5.91 -6.16
C THR A 180 -8.08 6.37 -5.44
N PHE A 181 -8.84 5.43 -4.90
CA PHE A 181 -10.05 5.73 -4.14
C PHE A 181 -9.75 6.40 -2.80
N MET A 182 -8.82 5.84 -2.02
CA MET A 182 -8.46 6.35 -0.69
C MET A 182 -7.75 7.71 -0.76
N GLY A 183 -6.89 7.93 -1.76
CA GLY A 183 -6.20 9.22 -1.96
C GLY A 183 -7.17 10.37 -2.09
N GLY A 184 -8.23 10.23 -2.88
CA GLY A 184 -9.26 11.25 -3.01
C GLY A 184 -10.01 11.57 -1.71
N ARG A 185 -10.06 10.63 -0.77
CA ARG A 185 -10.68 10.82 0.56
C ARG A 185 -9.75 11.47 1.56
N ILE A 186 -8.45 11.37 1.35
CA ILE A 186 -7.43 11.95 2.23
C ILE A 186 -7.03 13.35 1.72
N ILE A 187 -6.75 13.45 0.41
CA ILE A 187 -6.20 14.66 -0.20
C ILE A 187 -7.28 15.74 -0.35
N ALA A 188 -8.39 15.45 -1.02
CA ALA A 188 -9.37 16.47 -1.36
C ALA A 188 -9.98 17.21 -0.17
N PRO A 189 -10.40 16.56 0.95
CA PRO A 189 -10.88 17.28 2.13
C PRO A 189 -9.80 18.12 2.81
N ALA A 190 -8.54 17.67 2.79
CA ALA A 190 -7.45 18.37 3.42
C ALA A 190 -7.04 19.61 2.60
N VAL A 191 -7.05 19.51 1.27
CA VAL A 191 -6.86 20.67 0.38
C VAL A 191 -8.02 21.64 0.55
N ALA A 192 -9.27 21.18 0.52
CA ALA A 192 -10.44 22.03 0.71
C ALA A 192 -10.37 22.83 2.02
N GLY A 193 -10.05 22.17 3.15
CA GLY A 193 -9.91 22.85 4.43
C GLY A 193 -8.69 23.80 4.51
N THR A 194 -7.67 23.61 3.66
CA THR A 194 -6.55 24.56 3.57
C THR A 194 -6.93 25.78 2.74
N LEU A 195 -7.59 25.58 1.61
CA LEU A 195 -8.03 26.67 0.72
C LEU A 195 -9.15 27.52 1.35
N GLU A 196 -10.06 26.89 2.10
CA GLU A 196 -11.13 27.58 2.83
C GLU A 196 -10.56 28.62 3.80
N LYS A 197 -9.43 28.33 4.47
CA LYS A 197 -8.72 29.30 5.32
C LYS A 197 -8.15 30.49 4.55
N LYS A 198 -7.98 30.36 3.24
CA LYS A 198 -7.54 31.43 2.33
C LYS A 198 -8.72 32.10 1.61
N GLY A 199 -9.96 31.80 1.98
CA GLY A 199 -11.15 32.30 1.31
C GLY A 199 -11.41 31.72 -0.08
N ILE A 200 -10.73 30.60 -0.43
CA ILE A 200 -10.86 29.97 -1.75
C ILE A 200 -11.72 28.70 -1.61
N ALA A 201 -12.83 28.64 -2.33
CA ALA A 201 -13.68 27.46 -2.39
C ALA A 201 -13.10 26.42 -3.35
N LEU A 202 -12.93 25.15 -2.91
CA LEU A 202 -12.55 24.04 -3.77
C LEU A 202 -13.82 23.37 -4.34
N GLU A 203 -14.20 23.72 -5.55
CA GLU A 203 -15.35 23.10 -6.25
C GLU A 203 -15.18 21.59 -6.45
N ALA A 204 -13.95 21.14 -6.69
CA ALA A 204 -13.61 19.73 -6.96
C ALA A 204 -13.38 18.89 -5.68
N ARG A 205 -13.92 19.32 -4.52
CA ARG A 205 -13.82 18.54 -3.26
C ARG A 205 -14.43 17.14 -3.40
N VAL A 206 -15.54 17.03 -4.13
CA VAL A 206 -16.20 15.75 -4.45
C VAL A 206 -16.35 15.66 -5.95
N GLN A 207 -15.86 14.55 -6.53
CA GLN A 207 -15.90 14.32 -7.98
C GLN A 207 -16.59 12.97 -8.28
N PRO A 208 -17.91 12.84 -8.02
CA PRO A 208 -18.58 11.55 -8.00
C PRO A 208 -18.57 10.84 -9.36
N ARG A 209 -18.65 11.60 -10.47
CA ARG A 209 -18.59 11.03 -11.82
C ARG A 209 -17.22 10.41 -12.11
N ILE A 210 -16.13 11.15 -11.83
CA ILE A 210 -14.76 10.64 -12.04
C ILE A 210 -14.49 9.46 -11.11
N GLU A 211 -14.92 9.52 -9.85
CA GLU A 211 -14.77 8.41 -8.89
C GLU A 211 -15.52 7.15 -9.35
N GLY A 212 -16.76 7.31 -9.82
CA GLY A 212 -17.56 6.19 -10.31
C GLY A 212 -16.93 5.53 -11.54
N ILE A 213 -16.50 6.34 -12.53
CA ILE A 213 -15.83 5.83 -13.72
C ILE A 213 -14.52 5.12 -13.35
N LEU A 214 -13.70 5.71 -12.47
CA LEU A 214 -12.44 5.08 -12.02
C LEU A 214 -12.67 3.74 -11.32
N ILE A 215 -13.72 3.61 -10.49
CA ILE A 215 -14.05 2.34 -9.85
C ILE A 215 -14.39 1.28 -10.89
N VAL A 216 -15.20 1.63 -11.91
CA VAL A 216 -15.58 0.69 -12.96
C VAL A 216 -14.37 0.33 -13.83
N VAL A 217 -13.65 1.32 -14.35
CA VAL A 217 -12.52 1.13 -15.28
C VAL A 217 -11.39 0.33 -14.61
N LEU A 218 -10.96 0.75 -13.43
CA LEU A 218 -9.89 0.06 -12.71
C LEU A 218 -10.38 -1.27 -12.12
N GLY A 219 -11.65 -1.36 -11.70
CA GLY A 219 -12.25 -2.60 -11.23
C GLY A 219 -12.29 -3.66 -12.33
N CYS A 220 -12.74 -3.32 -13.54
CA CYS A 220 -12.65 -4.21 -14.69
C CYS A 220 -11.20 -4.60 -14.99
N ALA A 221 -10.26 -3.65 -14.93
CA ALA A 221 -8.83 -3.94 -15.17
C ALA A 221 -8.28 -4.97 -14.17
N VAL A 222 -8.69 -4.94 -12.88
CA VAL A 222 -8.27 -5.93 -11.86
C VAL A 222 -8.66 -7.35 -12.29
N PHE A 223 -9.88 -7.55 -12.72
CA PHE A 223 -10.34 -8.89 -13.13
C PHE A 223 -9.74 -9.34 -14.45
N LEU A 224 -9.65 -8.44 -15.44
CA LEU A 224 -9.10 -8.75 -16.75
C LEU A 224 -7.60 -9.02 -16.71
N MET A 225 -6.86 -8.42 -15.76
CA MET A 225 -5.42 -8.66 -15.57
C MET A 225 -5.10 -10.14 -15.26
N ALA A 226 -6.04 -10.87 -14.66
CA ALA A 226 -5.88 -12.31 -14.42
C ALA A 226 -6.11 -13.17 -15.67
N LEU A 227 -6.74 -12.62 -16.74
CA LEU A 227 -7.13 -13.36 -17.94
C LEU A 227 -6.07 -13.24 -19.03
N PRO A 228 -5.68 -14.36 -19.67
CA PRO A 228 -4.58 -14.38 -20.67
C PRO A 228 -4.90 -13.65 -21.99
N ILE A 229 -6.18 -13.43 -22.28
CA ILE A 229 -6.66 -12.96 -23.59
C ILE A 229 -7.07 -11.49 -23.61
N ALA A 230 -6.95 -10.77 -22.51
CA ALA A 230 -7.55 -9.43 -22.36
C ALA A 230 -6.52 -8.27 -22.34
N ASN A 231 -5.26 -8.50 -22.78
CA ASN A 231 -4.18 -7.52 -22.66
C ASN A 231 -4.53 -6.16 -23.32
N ALA A 232 -5.05 -6.15 -24.52
CA ALA A 232 -5.39 -4.91 -25.22
C ALA A 232 -6.49 -4.12 -24.51
N VAL A 233 -7.55 -4.80 -24.04
CA VAL A 233 -8.65 -4.17 -23.30
C VAL A 233 -8.14 -3.65 -21.96
N THR A 234 -7.41 -4.48 -21.20
CA THR A 234 -6.84 -4.11 -19.90
C THR A 234 -5.89 -2.92 -20.04
N GLY A 235 -5.03 -2.95 -21.05
CA GLY A 235 -4.09 -1.86 -21.36
C GLY A 235 -4.82 -0.56 -21.64
N SER A 236 -5.87 -0.59 -22.47
CA SER A 236 -6.70 0.59 -22.78
C SER A 236 -7.39 1.14 -21.54
N LEU A 237 -7.97 0.28 -20.71
CA LEU A 237 -8.61 0.69 -19.45
C LEU A 237 -7.61 1.36 -18.50
N LEU A 238 -6.39 0.85 -18.38
CA LEU A 238 -5.35 1.45 -17.53
C LEU A 238 -4.88 2.81 -18.05
N VAL A 239 -4.75 2.99 -19.37
CA VAL A 239 -4.43 4.29 -19.98
C VAL A 239 -5.54 5.30 -19.74
N ILE A 240 -6.81 4.91 -19.93
CA ILE A 240 -7.98 5.75 -19.60
C ILE A 240 -7.98 6.10 -18.11
N GLY A 241 -7.76 5.11 -17.25
CA GLY A 241 -7.66 5.30 -15.79
C GLY A 241 -6.57 6.31 -15.42
N SER A 242 -5.39 6.23 -16.06
CA SER A 242 -4.29 7.18 -15.88
C SER A 242 -4.72 8.62 -16.19
N GLY A 243 -5.36 8.85 -17.33
CA GLY A 243 -5.88 10.16 -17.71
C GLY A 243 -6.89 10.71 -16.68
N LEU A 244 -7.79 9.86 -16.19
CA LEU A 244 -8.79 10.25 -15.18
C LEU A 244 -8.13 10.55 -13.82
N ILE A 245 -7.10 9.80 -13.40
CA ILE A 245 -6.33 10.05 -12.18
C ILE A 245 -5.62 11.41 -12.29
N THR A 246 -4.98 11.66 -13.43
CA THR A 246 -4.29 12.94 -13.69
C THR A 246 -5.28 14.11 -13.66
N LEU A 247 -6.38 14.02 -14.39
CA LEU A 247 -7.43 15.05 -14.39
C LEU A 247 -7.95 15.31 -12.97
N ARG A 248 -8.19 14.27 -12.21
CA ARG A 248 -8.64 14.37 -10.81
C ARG A 248 -7.65 15.13 -9.94
N THR A 249 -6.36 14.83 -10.10
CA THR A 249 -5.27 15.46 -9.34
C THR A 249 -5.16 16.95 -9.66
N LEU A 250 -5.19 17.30 -10.94
CA LEU A 250 -5.16 18.68 -11.40
C LEU A 250 -6.34 19.49 -10.84
N ARG A 251 -7.52 18.91 -10.78
CA ARG A 251 -8.72 19.58 -10.22
C ARG A 251 -8.63 19.88 -8.73
N TRP A 252 -7.75 19.23 -7.97
CA TRP A 252 -7.52 19.57 -6.56
C TRP A 252 -6.71 20.83 -6.35
N LYS A 253 -6.04 21.36 -7.37
CA LYS A 253 -5.29 22.63 -7.32
C LYS A 253 -4.26 22.64 -6.17
N LEU A 254 -3.52 21.52 -6.00
CA LEU A 254 -2.53 21.33 -4.93
C LEU A 254 -1.46 22.43 -4.88
N TRP A 255 -1.13 23.03 -6.03
CA TRP A 255 -0.16 24.14 -6.13
C TRP A 255 -0.59 25.39 -5.37
N LEU A 256 -1.86 25.53 -4.99
CA LEU A 256 -2.35 26.61 -4.14
C LEU A 256 -2.11 26.38 -2.64
N CYS A 257 -1.50 25.24 -2.27
CA CYS A 257 -1.22 24.87 -0.88
C CYS A 257 0.28 24.68 -0.61
N PRO A 258 1.19 25.61 -0.97
CA PRO A 258 2.64 25.44 -0.81
C PRO A 258 3.07 25.31 0.65
N GLU A 259 2.30 25.85 1.59
CA GLU A 259 2.51 25.74 3.05
C GLU A 259 2.19 24.36 3.63
N ARG A 260 1.70 23.45 2.80
CA ARG A 260 1.31 22.10 3.20
C ARG A 260 2.14 21.05 2.45
N PRO A 261 3.43 20.88 2.83
CA PRO A 261 4.33 19.92 2.19
C PRO A 261 3.79 18.49 2.22
N ASP A 262 3.07 18.11 3.26
CA ASP A 262 2.40 16.83 3.39
C ASP A 262 1.34 16.58 2.29
N LEU A 263 0.64 17.62 1.84
CA LEU A 263 -0.34 17.51 0.75
C LEU A 263 0.34 17.46 -0.62
N LEU A 264 1.43 18.21 -0.80
CA LEU A 264 2.21 18.18 -2.05
C LEU A 264 2.80 16.80 -2.29
N VAL A 265 3.40 16.19 -1.27
CA VAL A 265 3.96 14.84 -1.36
C VAL A 265 2.87 13.79 -1.61
N LEU A 266 1.70 13.90 -0.96
CA LEU A 266 0.56 13.04 -1.28
C LEU A 266 0.12 13.21 -2.74
N GLY A 267 0.17 14.43 -3.28
CA GLY A 267 -0.07 14.71 -4.70
C GLY A 267 0.93 14.03 -5.63
N VAL A 268 2.22 14.07 -5.28
CA VAL A 268 3.28 13.36 -6.02
C VAL A 268 3.01 11.85 -6.03
N GLY A 269 2.73 11.26 -4.86
CA GLY A 269 2.39 9.83 -4.77
C GLY A 269 1.13 9.47 -5.57
N TYR A 270 0.16 10.38 -5.62
CA TYR A 270 -1.06 10.17 -6.42
C TYR A 270 -0.79 10.29 -7.93
N LEU A 271 0.13 11.16 -8.36
CA LEU A 271 0.58 11.23 -9.76
C LEU A 271 1.36 9.97 -10.16
N TRP A 272 2.12 9.36 -9.26
CA TRP A 272 2.75 8.06 -9.52
C TRP A 272 1.74 6.96 -9.83
N LEU A 273 0.49 7.03 -9.29
CA LEU A 273 -0.59 6.12 -9.71
C LEU A 273 -0.92 6.28 -11.19
N ALA A 274 -0.99 7.52 -11.67
CA ALA A 274 -1.26 7.80 -13.09
C ALA A 274 -0.09 7.33 -13.98
N VAL A 275 1.14 7.67 -13.61
CA VAL A 275 2.34 7.26 -14.36
C VAL A 275 2.45 5.74 -14.44
N GLY A 276 2.27 5.04 -13.32
CA GLY A 276 2.33 3.59 -13.28
C GLY A 276 1.18 2.93 -14.05
N ALA A 277 -0.05 3.45 -13.95
CA ALA A 277 -1.18 2.95 -14.74
C ALA A 277 -0.95 3.13 -16.24
N ALA A 278 -0.42 4.28 -16.68
CA ALA A 278 -0.05 4.51 -18.08
C ALA A 278 1.05 3.53 -18.52
N ALA A 279 2.09 3.35 -17.72
CA ALA A 279 3.22 2.48 -18.06
C ALA A 279 2.78 1.02 -18.20
N ILE A 280 1.98 0.50 -17.26
CA ILE A 280 1.43 -0.86 -17.33
C ILE A 280 0.49 -0.98 -18.55
N GLY A 281 -0.38 0.01 -18.76
CA GLY A 281 -1.31 0.02 -19.89
C GLY A 281 -0.57 -0.02 -21.23
N LEU A 282 0.47 0.80 -21.40
CA LEU A 282 1.30 0.82 -22.60
C LEU A 282 2.10 -0.46 -22.78
N ALA A 283 2.62 -1.05 -21.71
CA ALA A 283 3.34 -2.33 -21.76
C ALA A 283 2.42 -3.45 -22.26
N LEU A 284 1.17 -3.51 -21.77
CA LEU A 284 0.17 -4.47 -22.23
C LEU A 284 -0.23 -4.26 -23.72
N LEU A 285 -0.36 -2.99 -24.15
CA LEU A 285 -0.71 -2.67 -25.53
C LEU A 285 0.42 -2.96 -26.52
N ARG A 286 1.68 -2.92 -26.05
CA ARG A 286 2.88 -3.16 -26.88
C ARG A 286 3.44 -4.57 -26.69
N ASP A 287 2.82 -5.38 -25.87
CA ASP A 287 3.27 -6.74 -25.49
C ASP A 287 4.74 -6.75 -25.02
N THR A 288 5.07 -5.78 -24.15
CA THR A 288 6.41 -5.64 -23.55
C THR A 288 6.41 -6.08 -22.08
N ALA A 289 7.60 -6.19 -21.48
CA ALA A 289 7.80 -6.58 -20.10
C ALA A 289 7.01 -5.73 -19.10
N LEU A 290 6.20 -6.37 -18.24
CA LEU A 290 5.35 -5.70 -17.25
C LEU A 290 6.10 -5.34 -15.96
N ALA A 291 7.12 -6.11 -15.60
CA ALA A 291 7.77 -5.98 -14.29
C ALA A 291 8.32 -4.56 -14.02
N PRO A 292 9.01 -3.88 -14.94
CA PRO A 292 9.47 -2.51 -14.71
C PRO A 292 8.30 -1.54 -14.45
N ALA A 293 7.22 -1.64 -15.23
CA ALA A 293 6.06 -0.78 -15.12
C ALA A 293 5.29 -0.98 -13.79
N LEU A 294 5.16 -2.23 -13.33
CA LEU A 294 4.53 -2.57 -12.05
C LEU A 294 5.25 -1.92 -10.86
N HIS A 295 6.58 -1.79 -10.95
CA HIS A 295 7.36 -1.17 -9.88
C HIS A 295 7.14 0.36 -9.78
N LEU A 296 6.64 1.04 -10.80
CA LEU A 296 6.21 2.43 -10.68
C LEU A 296 4.99 2.58 -9.76
N ILE A 297 4.09 1.57 -9.73
CA ILE A 297 2.99 1.51 -8.77
C ILE A 297 3.51 1.13 -7.37
N THR A 298 4.31 0.05 -7.28
CA THR A 298 4.66 -0.52 -5.97
C THR A 298 5.74 0.30 -5.24
N ILE A 299 6.68 0.89 -5.95
CA ILE A 299 7.71 1.76 -5.36
C ILE A 299 7.27 3.23 -5.39
N GLY A 300 6.90 3.74 -6.56
CA GLY A 300 6.56 5.14 -6.74
C GLY A 300 5.26 5.52 -6.00
N ALA A 301 4.15 4.89 -6.36
CA ALA A 301 2.87 5.24 -5.78
C ALA A 301 2.70 4.71 -4.36
N LEU A 302 2.77 3.39 -4.16
CA LEU A 302 2.58 2.76 -2.84
C LEU A 302 3.66 3.24 -1.85
N GLY A 303 4.91 3.33 -2.27
CA GLY A 303 6.01 3.81 -1.42
C GLY A 303 5.76 5.24 -0.94
N VAL A 304 5.54 6.20 -1.84
CA VAL A 304 5.35 7.61 -1.49
C VAL A 304 4.05 7.83 -0.73
N LEU A 305 2.92 7.22 -1.15
CA LEU A 305 1.64 7.39 -0.46
C LEU A 305 1.65 6.77 0.93
N SER A 306 2.17 5.55 1.08
CA SER A 306 2.18 4.86 2.38
C SER A 306 3.03 5.59 3.41
N THR A 307 4.27 5.97 3.05
CA THR A 307 5.17 6.70 3.94
C THR A 307 4.59 8.06 4.33
N SER A 308 3.98 8.79 3.37
CA SER A 308 3.31 10.06 3.64
C SER A 308 2.13 9.90 4.60
N VAL A 309 1.27 8.89 4.40
CA VAL A 309 0.11 8.64 5.28
C VAL A 309 0.58 8.20 6.67
N MET A 310 1.57 7.32 6.76
CA MET A 310 2.13 6.86 8.04
C MET A 310 2.68 8.03 8.86
N LEU A 311 3.57 8.83 8.27
CA LEU A 311 4.16 9.99 8.93
C LEU A 311 3.12 11.04 9.29
N ARG A 312 2.20 11.36 8.37
CA ARG A 312 1.13 12.32 8.62
C ARG A 312 0.28 11.90 9.81
N LEU A 313 -0.18 10.65 9.86
CA LEU A 313 -1.01 10.16 10.96
C LEU A 313 -0.25 10.16 12.29
N ALA A 314 0.98 9.65 12.30
CA ALA A 314 1.82 9.63 13.49
C ALA A 314 2.15 11.05 13.99
N TRP A 315 2.48 11.97 13.08
CA TRP A 315 2.77 13.36 13.42
C TRP A 315 1.57 14.10 13.98
N GLN A 316 0.40 13.96 13.35
CA GLN A 316 -0.84 14.54 13.85
C GLN A 316 -1.21 14.03 15.26
N ARG A 317 -0.95 12.76 15.55
CA ARG A 317 -1.19 12.19 16.88
C ARG A 317 -0.17 12.66 17.92
N SER A 318 1.08 12.88 17.52
CA SER A 318 2.15 13.29 18.42
C SER A 318 2.14 14.80 18.71
N TYR A 319 1.96 15.62 17.66
CA TYR A 319 2.15 17.07 17.75
C TYR A 319 0.90 17.89 17.39
N ARG A 320 -0.19 17.25 16.94
CA ARG A 320 -1.41 17.92 16.47
C ARG A 320 -1.18 18.89 15.30
N LYS A 321 -0.09 18.68 14.55
CA LYS A 321 0.35 19.49 13.39
C LYS A 321 0.66 18.54 12.22
N PRO A 322 0.63 19.02 10.97
CA PRO A 322 1.17 18.28 9.85
C PRO A 322 2.69 18.13 9.97
N PRO A 323 3.31 17.12 9.34
CA PRO A 323 4.76 16.98 9.29
C PRO A 323 5.40 18.14 8.53
N ALA A 324 6.63 18.49 8.93
CA ALA A 324 7.43 19.53 8.27
C ALA A 324 7.93 19.06 6.89
N ALA A 325 8.37 19.99 6.06
CA ALA A 325 8.92 19.72 4.72
C ALA A 325 10.13 18.78 4.79
N SER A 326 11.02 18.98 5.76
CA SER A 326 12.20 18.15 6.02
C SER A 326 11.88 16.70 6.37
N GLU A 327 10.66 16.40 6.81
CA GLU A 327 10.23 15.04 7.15
C GLU A 327 9.63 14.28 5.96
N VAL A 328 9.09 14.98 4.96
CA VAL A 328 8.33 14.34 3.88
C VAL A 328 8.99 14.45 2.51
N PHE A 329 9.60 15.58 2.16
CA PHE A 329 10.22 15.74 0.84
C PHE A 329 11.40 14.81 0.59
N PRO A 330 12.38 14.62 1.52
CA PRO A 330 13.50 13.72 1.27
C PRO A 330 13.05 12.30 1.02
N ILE A 331 12.08 11.78 1.81
CA ILE A 331 11.56 10.43 1.67
C ILE A 331 10.87 10.27 0.31
N ALA A 332 10.04 11.25 -0.10
CA ALA A 332 9.38 11.22 -1.40
C ALA A 332 10.39 11.27 -2.56
N ALA A 333 11.43 12.08 -2.44
CA ALA A 333 12.50 12.15 -3.45
C ALA A 333 13.27 10.83 -3.55
N ILE A 334 13.68 10.25 -2.41
CA ILE A 334 14.40 8.97 -2.36
C ILE A 334 13.54 7.85 -2.97
N LEU A 335 12.26 7.74 -2.64
CA LEU A 335 11.37 6.71 -3.17
C LEU A 335 11.06 6.94 -4.66
N SER A 336 10.91 8.18 -5.10
CA SER A 336 10.74 8.50 -6.53
C SER A 336 11.98 8.13 -7.33
N SER A 337 13.18 8.44 -6.81
CA SER A 337 14.44 8.02 -7.43
C SER A 337 14.60 6.49 -7.45
N SER A 338 14.19 5.81 -6.37
CA SER A 338 14.16 4.34 -6.33
C SER A 338 13.23 3.76 -7.42
N ALA A 339 12.03 4.34 -7.61
CA ALA A 339 11.09 3.89 -8.64
C ALA A 339 11.66 4.06 -10.06
N VAL A 340 12.28 5.22 -10.34
CA VAL A 340 12.93 5.50 -11.64
C VAL A 340 14.10 4.54 -11.87
N SER A 341 14.99 4.38 -10.88
CA SER A 341 16.13 3.45 -10.99
C SER A 341 15.66 2.02 -11.24
N ARG A 342 14.59 1.57 -10.55
CA ARG A 342 14.04 0.22 -10.75
C ARG A 342 13.42 0.03 -12.13
N PHE A 343 12.77 1.07 -12.66
CA PHE A 343 12.20 1.02 -14.00
C PHE A 343 13.29 0.82 -15.06
N TYR A 344 14.38 1.59 -14.99
CA TYR A 344 15.48 1.50 -15.93
C TYR A 344 16.40 0.29 -15.71
N ALA A 345 16.39 -0.34 -14.53
CA ALA A 345 17.09 -1.61 -14.32
C ALA A 345 16.56 -2.74 -15.21
N GLY A 346 15.34 -2.60 -15.73
CA GLY A 346 14.76 -3.56 -16.67
C GLY A 346 14.20 -4.81 -16.00
N GLU A 347 14.05 -5.87 -16.81
CA GLU A 347 13.61 -7.20 -16.39
C GLU A 347 14.80 -8.16 -16.28
N SER A 348 14.62 -9.27 -15.56
CA SER A 348 15.67 -10.29 -15.38
C SER A 348 15.94 -11.06 -16.69
N PRO A 349 17.21 -11.30 -17.09
CA PRO A 349 18.43 -10.79 -16.46
C PRO A 349 18.52 -9.27 -16.60
N PHE A 350 18.80 -8.56 -15.52
CA PHE A 350 18.72 -7.10 -15.49
C PHE A 350 19.74 -6.48 -16.47
N ALA A 351 19.26 -5.54 -17.31
CA ALA A 351 20.09 -4.80 -18.24
C ALA A 351 21.11 -3.93 -17.48
N GLU A 352 20.66 -3.33 -16.37
CA GLU A 352 21.48 -2.41 -15.55
C GLU A 352 21.45 -2.84 -14.07
N PRO A 353 22.28 -3.82 -13.66
CA PRO A 353 22.32 -4.30 -12.27
C PRO A 353 22.65 -3.21 -11.24
N SER A 354 23.46 -2.22 -11.61
CA SER A 354 23.80 -1.08 -10.75
C SER A 354 22.55 -0.27 -10.35
N LEU A 355 21.62 -0.07 -11.27
CA LEU A 355 20.36 0.62 -11.00
C LEU A 355 19.42 -0.21 -10.11
N LEU A 356 19.47 -1.54 -10.22
CA LEU A 356 18.73 -2.43 -9.30
C LEU A 356 19.23 -2.27 -7.86
N TRP A 357 20.55 -2.29 -7.65
CA TRP A 357 21.13 -2.11 -6.31
C TRP A 357 20.90 -0.70 -5.78
N LEU A 358 21.00 0.32 -6.63
CA LEU A 358 20.67 1.71 -6.27
C LEU A 358 19.20 1.81 -5.79
N SER A 359 18.27 1.28 -6.59
CA SER A 359 16.84 1.26 -6.22
C SER A 359 16.60 0.58 -4.88
N THR A 360 17.21 -0.59 -4.69
CA THR A 360 17.10 -1.40 -3.46
C THR A 360 17.63 -0.64 -2.23
N SER A 361 18.79 0.02 -2.37
CA SER A 361 19.39 0.79 -1.30
C SER A 361 18.58 2.01 -0.93
N LEU A 362 18.06 2.75 -1.93
CA LEU A 362 17.19 3.90 -1.72
C LEU A 362 15.87 3.50 -1.04
N TRP A 363 15.27 2.39 -1.45
CA TRP A 363 14.07 1.84 -0.82
C TRP A 363 14.32 1.50 0.65
N ALA A 364 15.37 0.74 0.94
CA ALA A 364 15.71 0.34 2.30
C ALA A 364 15.98 1.56 3.19
N LEU A 365 16.74 2.54 2.70
CA LEU A 365 17.04 3.78 3.41
C LEU A 365 15.76 4.54 3.77
N ALA A 366 14.85 4.71 2.82
CA ALA A 366 13.59 5.42 3.05
C ALA A 366 12.75 4.73 4.14
N TYR A 367 12.58 3.41 4.07
CA TYR A 367 11.76 2.68 5.03
C TYR A 367 12.43 2.50 6.40
N LEU A 368 13.75 2.41 6.50
CA LEU A 368 14.47 2.47 7.77
C LEU A 368 14.30 3.84 8.43
N TRP A 369 14.40 4.92 7.67
CA TRP A 369 14.12 6.27 8.17
C TRP A 369 12.70 6.38 8.71
N VAL A 370 11.69 5.95 7.92
CA VAL A 370 10.28 5.97 8.36
C VAL A 370 10.09 5.15 9.62
N THR A 371 10.68 3.95 9.71
CA THR A 371 10.61 3.10 10.91
C THR A 371 11.15 3.83 12.14
N ALA A 372 12.33 4.42 12.02
CA ALA A 372 12.96 5.18 13.12
C ALA A 372 12.07 6.36 13.57
N ARG A 373 11.52 7.14 12.60
CA ARG A 373 10.63 8.26 12.91
C ARG A 373 9.34 7.81 13.58
N LEU A 374 8.71 6.73 13.13
CA LEU A 374 7.50 6.18 13.74
C LEU A 374 7.76 5.71 15.18
N CYS A 375 8.90 5.07 15.44
CA CYS A 375 9.30 4.65 16.78
C CYS A 375 9.53 5.85 17.71
N ILE A 376 10.19 6.91 17.24
CA ILE A 376 10.43 8.15 18.02
C ILE A 376 9.09 8.83 18.35
N LEU A 377 8.21 9.00 17.35
CA LEU A 377 6.89 9.61 17.53
C LEU A 377 6.01 8.79 18.49
N GLY A 378 6.06 7.46 18.41
CA GLY A 378 5.33 6.58 19.31
C GLY A 378 5.81 6.67 20.77
N ARG A 379 7.14 6.78 20.99
CA ARG A 379 7.72 7.00 22.33
C ARG A 379 7.27 8.35 22.90
N HIS A 380 7.26 9.40 22.07
CA HIS A 380 6.82 10.73 22.49
C HIS A 380 5.36 10.75 22.98
N VAL A 381 4.45 10.08 22.26
CA VAL A 381 3.03 9.97 22.69
C VAL A 381 2.89 9.21 23.99
N ARG A 382 3.64 8.13 24.16
CA ARG A 382 3.60 7.31 25.38
C ARG A 382 4.10 8.08 26.60
N ASN A 383 5.15 8.88 26.45
CA ASN A 383 5.70 9.67 27.54
C ASN A 383 4.81 10.86 27.96
N ARG A 384 3.97 11.39 27.05
CA ARG A 384 2.98 12.42 27.37
C ARG A 384 1.72 11.87 28.05
N GLY A 385 1.50 10.56 28.00
CA GLY A 385 0.35 9.91 28.63
C GLY A 385 0.60 9.38 30.05
N LYS A 386 1.87 9.46 30.50
CA LYS A 386 2.29 9.26 31.87
C LYS A 386 2.33 10.59 32.60
#